data_bfb47e050a431daa30ac855bbd26f5b4
#
_entry.id   bfb47e050a431daa30ac855bbd26f5b4
#
_cell.length_a   1.000
_cell.length_b   1.000
_cell.length_c   1.000
_cell.angle_alpha   90.00
_cell.angle_beta   90.00
_cell.angle_gamma   90.00
#
_symmetry.space_group_name_H-M   'P 1'
#
loop_
_entity.id
_entity.type
_entity.pdbx_description
1 polymer ?
#
loop_
_entity_poly.entity_id
_entity_poly.type
_entity_poly.pdbx_seq_one_letter_code
_entity_poly.pdbx_strand_id
1 'polypeptide(L)'
;GSDALIVVVGEKGAAQRRLTVHGDAGHGSTPHLKDLAVAKIAEVARRITSIEPEVTKDEPWPGYVRAFKFDAETEQQLLNGTGYEHLGPLARYSHAMSHLTIAPTVLSAGGAINVLPSTAWLDLDIRPLPGQTQEYIDQLLVDALGDMAEEVEITHLITEDATQSPTSGPLYEAIVETYAEFFPDAAVVPTLAAGGSDLRIARRSGGVGYGFA
;
A
#
# COMPACT_ATOMS: atom_id res chain seq x y z
N GLY A 1 10.44 21.27 20.21
CA GLY A 1 9.58 20.46 19.36
C GLY A 1 8.21 21.06 19.36
N SER A 2 7.65 21.34 18.22
CA SER A 2 6.22 21.68 18.12
C SER A 2 5.43 20.40 18.29
N ASP A 3 4.50 20.39 19.22
CA ASP A 3 3.56 19.28 19.35
C ASP A 3 2.69 19.21 18.10
N ALA A 4 2.48 18.00 17.57
CA ALA A 4 1.64 17.76 16.41
C ALA A 4 0.41 16.97 16.87
N LEU A 5 -0.77 17.42 16.47
CA LEU A 5 -2.03 16.74 16.74
C LEU A 5 -2.49 16.03 15.47
N ILE A 6 -2.49 14.71 15.52
CA ILE A 6 -2.80 13.86 14.37
C ILE A 6 -4.31 13.74 14.21
N VAL A 7 -4.81 14.01 12.99
CA VAL A 7 -6.18 13.71 12.57
C VAL A 7 -6.13 12.70 11.43
N VAL A 8 -6.61 11.50 11.68
CA VAL A 8 -6.72 10.45 10.66
C VAL A 8 -7.92 10.76 9.78
N VAL A 9 -7.67 11.27 8.59
CA VAL A 9 -8.72 11.69 7.64
C VAL A 9 -9.17 10.59 6.71
N GLY A 10 -8.42 9.51 6.61
CA GLY A 10 -8.71 8.40 5.69
C GLY A 10 -7.93 7.15 6.04
N GLU A 11 -8.14 6.12 5.25
CA GLU A 11 -7.48 4.83 5.40
C GLU A 11 -7.18 4.21 4.04
N LYS A 12 -6.11 3.42 4.00
CA LYS A 12 -5.77 2.63 2.81
C LYS A 12 -6.79 1.51 2.61
N GLY A 13 -6.96 1.11 1.37
CA GLY A 13 -7.73 -0.06 1.00
C GLY A 13 -6.99 -1.37 1.28
N ALA A 14 -7.62 -2.47 0.86
CA ALA A 14 -7.00 -3.79 0.77
C ALA A 14 -7.30 -4.39 -0.59
N ALA A 15 -6.26 -4.79 -1.30
CA ALA A 15 -6.34 -5.43 -2.61
C ALA A 15 -5.46 -6.67 -2.62
N GLN A 16 -5.80 -7.63 -1.74
CA GLN A 16 -5.00 -8.85 -1.62
C GLN A 16 -5.18 -9.73 -2.85
N ARG A 17 -4.05 -10.19 -3.39
CA ARG A 17 -4.00 -11.00 -4.61
C ARG A 17 -3.22 -12.28 -4.38
N ARG A 18 -3.64 -13.34 -5.05
CA ARG A 18 -2.83 -14.55 -5.24
C ARG A 18 -2.40 -14.62 -6.68
N LEU A 19 -1.10 -14.79 -6.89
CA LEU A 19 -0.49 -15.04 -8.20
C LEU A 19 -0.17 -16.54 -8.29
N THR A 20 -0.79 -17.25 -9.21
CA THR A 20 -0.62 -18.69 -9.38
C THR A 20 0.07 -18.97 -10.71
N VAL A 21 1.03 -19.86 -10.70
CA VAL A 21 1.71 -20.39 -11.90
C VAL A 21 1.59 -21.90 -11.96
N HIS A 22 1.58 -22.43 -13.17
CA HIS A 22 1.55 -23.86 -13.44
C HIS A 22 2.84 -24.32 -14.09
N GLY A 23 3.14 -25.62 -13.92
CA GLY A 23 4.29 -26.28 -14.51
C GLY A 23 4.09 -27.79 -14.59
N ASP A 24 5.12 -28.48 -15.04
CA ASP A 24 5.09 -29.93 -15.19
C ASP A 24 5.33 -30.66 -13.86
N ALA A 25 4.37 -31.48 -13.47
CA ALA A 25 4.58 -32.43 -12.38
C ALA A 25 5.59 -33.53 -12.76
N GLY A 26 6.33 -34.03 -11.76
CA GLY A 26 7.27 -35.09 -12.01
C GLY A 26 8.16 -35.47 -10.83
N HIS A 27 9.12 -36.35 -11.11
CA HIS A 27 10.13 -36.70 -10.11
C HIS A 27 11.35 -35.77 -10.20
N GLY A 28 11.84 -35.28 -9.07
CA GLY A 28 12.94 -34.32 -8.99
C GLY A 28 14.27 -34.78 -9.61
N SER A 29 14.47 -36.09 -9.83
CA SER A 29 15.68 -36.60 -10.51
C SER A 29 15.64 -36.49 -12.04
N THR A 30 14.51 -36.15 -12.64
CA THR A 30 14.32 -36.06 -14.11
C THR A 30 13.72 -34.70 -14.53
N PRO A 31 14.40 -33.57 -14.23
CA PRO A 31 13.87 -32.23 -14.48
C PRO A 31 14.11 -31.72 -15.91
N HIS A 32 14.83 -32.51 -16.74
CA HIS A 32 15.21 -32.08 -18.09
C HIS A 32 14.00 -31.81 -18.97
N LEU A 33 13.95 -30.64 -19.62
CA LEU A 33 12.87 -30.17 -20.47
C LEU A 33 11.51 -30.03 -19.76
N LYS A 34 11.52 -29.94 -18.45
CA LYS A 34 10.31 -29.68 -17.65
C LYS A 34 10.10 -28.20 -17.41
N ASP A 35 8.86 -27.78 -17.52
CA ASP A 35 8.42 -26.45 -17.09
C ASP A 35 8.25 -26.45 -15.57
N LEU A 36 9.07 -25.67 -14.87
CA LEU A 36 9.20 -25.74 -13.40
C LEU A 36 8.37 -24.62 -12.72
N ALA A 37 7.25 -24.96 -12.10
CA ALA A 37 6.43 -24.01 -11.35
C ALA A 37 7.23 -23.26 -10.26
N VAL A 38 8.21 -23.93 -9.61
CA VAL A 38 9.09 -23.30 -8.59
C VAL A 38 9.96 -22.21 -9.21
N ALA A 39 10.51 -22.41 -10.40
CA ALA A 39 11.32 -21.41 -11.08
C ALA A 39 10.46 -20.21 -11.53
N LYS A 40 9.26 -20.47 -12.06
CA LYS A 40 8.32 -19.43 -12.45
C LYS A 40 7.90 -18.54 -11.27
N ILE A 41 7.48 -19.13 -10.14
CA ILE A 41 7.03 -18.33 -9.01
C ILE A 41 8.16 -17.53 -8.36
N ALA A 42 9.40 -18.02 -8.40
CA ALA A 42 10.56 -17.26 -7.95
C ALA A 42 10.81 -16.03 -8.83
N GLU A 43 10.67 -16.15 -10.15
CA GLU A 43 10.77 -15.02 -11.07
C GLU A 43 9.59 -14.04 -10.90
N VAL A 44 8.36 -14.54 -10.73
CA VAL A 44 7.20 -13.71 -10.37
C VAL A 44 7.49 -12.89 -9.11
N ALA A 45 7.97 -13.53 -8.03
CA ALA A 45 8.30 -12.84 -6.78
C ALA A 45 9.37 -11.75 -7.00
N ARG A 46 10.39 -12.02 -7.81
CA ARG A 46 11.45 -11.06 -8.15
C ARG A 46 10.87 -9.85 -8.89
N ARG A 47 10.00 -10.06 -9.89
CA ARG A 47 9.37 -8.98 -10.67
C ARG A 47 8.46 -8.12 -9.79
N ILE A 48 7.62 -8.75 -8.98
CA ILE A 48 6.71 -8.03 -8.08
C ILE A 48 7.46 -7.19 -7.05
N THR A 49 8.56 -7.70 -6.48
CA THR A 49 9.37 -6.94 -5.51
C THR A 49 10.18 -5.81 -6.13
N SER A 50 10.26 -5.75 -7.46
CA SER A 50 10.90 -4.66 -8.20
C SER A 50 9.94 -3.52 -8.56
N ILE A 51 8.65 -3.62 -8.21
CA ILE A 51 7.69 -2.54 -8.43
C ILE A 51 8.02 -1.38 -7.47
N GLU A 52 8.20 -0.20 -8.02
CA GLU A 52 8.39 1.05 -7.28
C GLU A 52 7.17 1.95 -7.54
N PRO A 53 6.13 1.88 -6.67
CA PRO A 53 4.96 2.72 -6.82
C PRO A 53 5.30 4.21 -6.69
N GLU A 54 4.63 5.05 -7.48
CA GLU A 54 4.82 6.49 -7.41
C GLU A 54 4.28 7.09 -6.10
N VAL A 55 4.93 8.16 -5.63
CA VAL A 55 4.45 8.96 -4.50
C VAL A 55 3.17 9.70 -4.89
N THR A 56 2.17 9.70 -4.01
CA THR A 56 0.97 10.50 -4.23
C THR A 56 1.27 12.00 -4.19
N LYS A 57 0.55 12.75 -5.04
CA LYS A 57 0.55 14.22 -5.01
C LYS A 57 -0.69 14.79 -4.33
N ASP A 58 -1.60 13.91 -3.92
CA ASP A 58 -2.89 14.28 -3.34
C ASP A 58 -2.81 14.41 -1.81
N GLU A 59 -3.70 15.23 -1.27
CA GLU A 59 -3.87 15.30 0.19
C GLU A 59 -4.32 13.93 0.75
N PRO A 60 -3.86 13.56 1.96
CA PRO A 60 -3.24 14.43 2.95
C PRO A 60 -1.70 14.52 2.89
N TRP A 61 -1.03 13.84 1.94
CA TRP A 61 0.44 13.77 1.94
C TRP A 61 1.13 15.14 1.89
N PRO A 62 0.83 16.07 0.97
CA PRO A 62 1.45 17.38 0.97
C PRO A 62 1.18 18.17 2.25
N GLY A 63 -0.04 18.09 2.81
CA GLY A 63 -0.38 18.72 4.08
C GLY A 63 0.42 18.17 5.24
N TYR A 64 0.60 16.84 5.29
CA TYR A 64 1.43 16.17 6.27
C TYR A 64 2.87 16.67 6.21
N VAL A 65 3.51 16.68 5.03
CA VAL A 65 4.89 17.15 4.86
C VAL A 65 5.06 18.60 5.33
N ARG A 66 4.17 19.51 4.89
CA ARG A 66 4.20 20.92 5.27
C ARG A 66 4.09 21.16 6.78
N ALA A 67 3.39 20.28 7.50
CA ALA A 67 3.23 20.41 8.95
C ALA A 67 4.54 20.28 9.74
N PHE A 68 5.55 19.60 9.19
CA PHE A 68 6.88 19.49 9.81
C PHE A 68 7.72 20.75 9.66
N LYS A 69 7.36 21.69 8.76
CA LYS A 69 8.08 22.94 8.53
C LYS A 69 9.58 22.71 8.22
N PHE A 70 9.88 21.73 7.40
CA PHE A 70 11.23 21.49 6.87
C PHE A 70 11.71 22.67 6.02
N ASP A 71 13.01 22.73 5.73
CA ASP A 71 13.51 23.61 4.68
C ASP A 71 12.96 23.20 3.31
N ALA A 72 13.02 24.12 2.34
CA ALA A 72 12.41 23.92 1.03
C ALA A 72 13.00 22.73 0.25
N GLU A 73 14.28 22.40 0.47
CA GLU A 73 14.92 21.27 -0.19
C GLU A 73 14.40 19.94 0.34
N THR A 74 14.36 19.78 1.67
CA THR A 74 13.81 18.59 2.35
C THR A 74 12.33 18.41 2.03
N GLU A 75 11.53 19.48 2.07
CA GLU A 75 10.11 19.43 1.69
C GLU A 75 9.95 18.92 0.26
N GLN A 76 10.73 19.45 -0.69
CA GLN A 76 10.65 19.02 -2.09
C GLN A 76 11.09 17.57 -2.29
N GLN A 77 12.09 17.09 -1.57
CA GLN A 77 12.52 15.69 -1.60
C GLN A 77 11.36 14.78 -1.16
N LEU A 78 10.73 15.05 -0.02
CA LEU A 78 9.61 14.28 0.50
C LEU A 78 8.41 14.28 -0.45
N LEU A 79 8.06 15.43 -1.01
CA LEU A 79 6.99 15.55 -2.01
C LEU A 79 7.29 14.79 -3.31
N ASN A 80 8.56 14.54 -3.60
CA ASN A 80 9.00 13.73 -4.74
C ASN A 80 9.22 12.25 -4.40
N GLY A 81 8.93 11.83 -3.17
CA GLY A 81 9.04 10.43 -2.75
C GLY A 81 10.45 10.00 -2.33
N THR A 82 11.28 10.95 -1.92
CA THR A 82 12.64 10.70 -1.42
C THR A 82 12.86 11.37 -0.07
N GLY A 83 14.01 11.16 0.58
CA GLY A 83 14.36 11.87 1.81
C GLY A 83 13.57 11.46 3.06
N TYR A 84 12.93 10.29 3.07
CA TYR A 84 12.13 9.81 4.20
C TYR A 84 12.93 9.67 5.50
N GLU A 85 14.26 9.54 5.44
CA GLU A 85 15.16 9.52 6.60
C GLU A 85 15.05 10.79 7.46
N HIS A 86 14.68 11.93 6.87
CA HIS A 86 14.43 13.17 7.61
C HIS A 86 13.24 13.09 8.57
N LEU A 87 12.35 12.13 8.37
CA LEU A 87 11.19 11.86 9.23
C LEU A 87 11.53 10.91 10.41
N GLY A 88 12.76 10.41 10.49
CA GLY A 88 13.23 9.57 11.58
C GLY A 88 12.34 8.35 11.84
N PRO A 89 11.81 8.15 13.05
CA PRO A 89 10.96 7.00 13.39
C PRO A 89 9.66 6.92 12.54
N LEU A 90 9.21 8.04 11.97
CA LEU A 90 8.00 8.11 11.14
C LEU A 90 8.26 7.73 9.68
N ALA A 91 9.51 7.54 9.24
CA ALA A 91 9.87 7.29 7.85
C ALA A 91 9.05 6.16 7.20
N ARG A 92 8.94 5.00 7.87
CA ARG A 92 8.19 3.85 7.33
C ARG A 92 6.69 4.12 7.23
N TYR A 93 6.12 4.77 8.23
CA TYR A 93 4.71 5.15 8.22
C TYR A 93 4.42 6.17 7.12
N SER A 94 5.25 7.18 7.01
CA SER A 94 5.14 8.24 6.00
C SER A 94 5.26 7.69 4.58
N HIS A 95 6.18 6.74 4.35
CA HIS A 95 6.27 6.04 3.08
C HIS A 95 4.99 5.24 2.79
N ALA A 96 4.47 4.48 3.76
CA ALA A 96 3.22 3.73 3.59
C ALA A 96 2.00 4.64 3.35
N MET A 97 1.99 5.85 3.93
CA MET A 97 0.92 6.84 3.76
C MET A 97 0.95 7.52 2.39
N SER A 98 2.13 7.63 1.77
CA SER A 98 2.35 8.35 0.51
C SER A 98 2.41 7.45 -0.72
N HIS A 99 2.44 6.12 -0.56
CA HIS A 99 2.54 5.16 -1.67
C HIS A 99 1.50 4.05 -1.57
N LEU A 100 1.09 3.52 -2.71
CA LEU A 100 0.60 2.15 -2.76
C LEU A 100 1.70 1.24 -2.21
N THR A 101 1.34 0.28 -1.36
CA THR A 101 2.32 -0.69 -0.85
C THR A 101 1.97 -2.10 -1.31
N ILE A 102 2.98 -2.84 -1.73
CA ILE A 102 2.88 -4.23 -2.19
C ILE A 102 3.87 -5.06 -1.38
N ALA A 103 3.35 -6.05 -0.65
CA ALA A 103 4.18 -6.95 0.14
C ALA A 103 3.87 -8.40 -0.20
N PRO A 104 4.82 -9.16 -0.78
CA PRO A 104 4.73 -10.61 -0.82
C PRO A 104 4.74 -11.17 0.61
N THR A 105 3.73 -11.96 0.97
CA THR A 105 3.55 -12.41 2.36
C THR A 105 3.58 -13.92 2.52
N VAL A 106 3.05 -14.66 1.55
CA VAL A 106 3.06 -16.12 1.56
C VAL A 106 3.52 -16.64 0.20
N LEU A 107 4.45 -17.57 0.20
CA LEU A 107 4.89 -18.29 -1.00
C LEU A 107 4.76 -19.78 -0.76
N SER A 108 4.15 -20.50 -1.70
CA SER A 108 4.00 -21.95 -1.66
C SER A 108 4.40 -22.57 -3.00
N ALA A 109 5.31 -23.56 -2.95
CA ALA A 109 5.85 -24.22 -4.12
C ALA A 109 6.24 -25.64 -3.79
N GLY A 110 5.29 -26.57 -3.86
CA GLY A 110 5.51 -27.99 -3.58
C GLY A 110 5.53 -28.37 -2.11
N GLY A 111 5.64 -29.67 -1.83
CA GLY A 111 5.57 -30.24 -0.48
C GLY A 111 6.56 -31.38 -0.20
N ALA A 112 7.27 -31.88 -1.21
CA ALA A 112 8.26 -32.94 -1.06
C ALA A 112 9.50 -32.69 -1.90
N ILE A 113 10.68 -32.94 -1.33
CA ILE A 113 11.99 -32.60 -1.95
C ILE A 113 12.25 -33.32 -3.28
N ASN A 114 11.64 -34.47 -3.48
CA ASN A 114 11.84 -35.30 -4.68
C ASN A 114 10.69 -35.19 -5.71
N VAL A 115 9.78 -34.23 -5.55
CA VAL A 115 8.61 -34.02 -6.43
C VAL A 115 8.64 -32.64 -7.06
N LEU A 116 8.51 -32.60 -8.39
CA LEU A 116 8.29 -31.36 -9.14
C LEU A 116 6.79 -31.00 -8.99
N PRO A 117 6.45 -29.86 -8.37
CA PRO A 117 5.05 -29.46 -8.23
C PRO A 117 4.47 -28.97 -9.55
N SER A 118 3.20 -29.26 -9.79
CA SER A 118 2.45 -28.72 -10.95
C SER A 118 1.95 -27.31 -10.75
N THR A 119 1.98 -26.80 -9.51
CA THR A 119 1.44 -25.48 -9.17
C THR A 119 2.27 -24.84 -8.08
N ALA A 120 2.48 -23.54 -8.20
CA ALA A 120 3.07 -22.69 -7.15
C ALA A 120 2.32 -21.37 -7.09
N TRP A 121 2.29 -20.72 -5.93
CA TRP A 121 1.58 -19.46 -5.77
C TRP A 121 2.25 -18.52 -4.76
N LEU A 122 1.96 -17.21 -4.92
CA LEU A 122 2.43 -16.11 -4.10
C LEU A 122 1.25 -15.24 -3.69
N ASP A 123 1.07 -15.03 -2.38
CA ASP A 123 0.08 -14.07 -1.88
C ASP A 123 0.73 -12.70 -1.64
N LEU A 124 -0.01 -11.68 -2.05
CA LEU A 124 0.37 -10.27 -1.91
C LEU A 124 -0.61 -9.56 -0.98
N ASP A 125 -0.08 -8.88 0.04
CA ASP A 125 -0.83 -7.84 0.76
C ASP A 125 -0.58 -6.49 0.07
N ILE A 126 -1.59 -6.01 -0.65
CA ILE A 126 -1.56 -4.75 -1.38
C ILE A 126 -2.47 -3.76 -0.69
N ARG A 127 -1.93 -2.56 -0.41
CA ARG A 127 -2.67 -1.49 0.24
C ARG A 127 -2.72 -0.26 -0.65
N PRO A 128 -3.81 -0.05 -1.41
CA PRO A 128 -3.99 1.12 -2.26
C PRO A 128 -4.28 2.38 -1.46
N LEU A 129 -3.93 3.52 -2.05
CA LEU A 129 -4.31 4.85 -1.59
C LEU A 129 -5.72 5.23 -2.09
N PRO A 130 -6.38 6.22 -1.47
CA PRO A 130 -7.61 6.78 -2.00
C PRO A 130 -7.48 7.17 -3.47
N GLY A 131 -8.47 6.80 -4.29
CA GLY A 131 -8.48 7.05 -5.73
C GLY A 131 -7.80 5.97 -6.60
N GLN A 132 -7.03 5.06 -6.01
CA GLN A 132 -6.44 3.93 -6.74
C GLN A 132 -7.45 2.79 -6.82
N THR A 133 -7.81 2.41 -8.06
CA THR A 133 -8.83 1.39 -8.33
C THR A 133 -8.24 -0.02 -8.37
N GLN A 134 -9.09 -1.04 -8.32
CA GLN A 134 -8.68 -2.44 -8.43
C GLN A 134 -8.08 -2.73 -9.82
N GLU A 135 -8.62 -2.12 -10.86
CA GLU A 135 -8.13 -2.24 -12.24
C GLU A 135 -6.73 -1.64 -12.39
N TYR A 136 -6.47 -0.49 -11.74
CA TYR A 136 -5.14 0.10 -11.71
C TYR A 136 -4.11 -0.86 -11.06
N ILE A 137 -4.48 -1.50 -9.96
CA ILE A 137 -3.62 -2.44 -9.26
C ILE A 137 -3.34 -3.67 -10.13
N ASP A 138 -4.37 -4.24 -10.75
CA ASP A 138 -4.21 -5.41 -11.61
C ASP A 138 -3.33 -5.08 -12.84
N GLN A 139 -3.51 -3.88 -13.43
CA GLN A 139 -2.65 -3.43 -14.53
C GLN A 139 -1.19 -3.27 -14.08
N LEU A 140 -0.95 -2.71 -12.90
CA LEU A 140 0.40 -2.57 -12.33
C LEU A 140 1.10 -3.93 -12.17
N LEU A 141 0.36 -4.95 -11.72
CA LEU A 141 0.88 -6.31 -11.61
C LEU A 141 1.15 -6.91 -12.99
N VAL A 142 0.25 -6.76 -13.95
CA VAL A 142 0.42 -7.24 -15.33
C VAL A 142 1.65 -6.59 -15.98
N ASP A 143 1.81 -5.28 -15.82
CA ASP A 143 2.96 -4.54 -16.38
C ASP A 143 4.28 -5.05 -15.77
N ALA A 144 4.32 -5.31 -14.47
CA ALA A 144 5.49 -5.85 -13.79
C ALA A 144 5.81 -7.30 -14.22
N LEU A 145 4.79 -8.11 -14.45
CA LEU A 145 4.94 -9.48 -14.96
C LEU A 145 5.45 -9.51 -16.41
N GLY A 146 5.10 -8.51 -17.22
CA GLY A 146 5.54 -8.39 -18.60
C GLY A 146 5.20 -9.61 -19.44
N ASP A 147 6.21 -10.26 -20.03
CA ASP A 147 6.07 -11.45 -20.85
C ASP A 147 5.53 -12.70 -20.11
N MET A 148 5.57 -12.69 -18.77
CA MET A 148 4.98 -13.77 -17.97
C MET A 148 3.51 -13.57 -17.65
N ALA A 149 2.91 -12.43 -17.97
CA ALA A 149 1.55 -12.09 -17.54
C ALA A 149 0.50 -13.12 -17.99
N GLU A 150 0.66 -13.70 -19.18
CA GLU A 150 -0.25 -14.74 -19.71
C GLU A 150 -0.12 -16.10 -19.00
N GLU A 151 1.00 -16.32 -18.30
CA GLU A 151 1.27 -17.56 -17.57
C GLU A 151 0.88 -17.47 -16.09
N VAL A 152 0.48 -16.30 -15.61
CA VAL A 152 0.16 -16.03 -14.21
C VAL A 152 -1.33 -15.77 -14.03
N GLU A 153 -1.99 -16.63 -13.29
CA GLU A 153 -3.37 -16.41 -12.86
C GLU A 153 -3.40 -15.45 -11.67
N ILE A 154 -4.12 -14.33 -11.79
CA ILE A 154 -4.32 -13.35 -10.72
C ILE A 154 -5.70 -13.59 -10.09
N THR A 155 -5.73 -14.05 -8.84
CA THR A 155 -6.96 -14.25 -8.06
C THR A 155 -7.11 -13.15 -7.02
N HIS A 156 -8.28 -12.53 -6.96
CA HIS A 156 -8.64 -11.55 -5.92
C HIS A 156 -9.05 -12.27 -4.64
N LEU A 157 -8.33 -12.04 -3.54
CA LEU A 157 -8.64 -12.63 -2.23
C LEU A 157 -9.47 -11.68 -1.37
N ILE A 158 -9.04 -10.43 -1.26
CA ILE A 158 -9.76 -9.35 -0.56
C ILE A 158 -9.74 -8.12 -1.44
N THR A 159 -10.89 -7.46 -1.52
CA THR A 159 -11.09 -6.24 -2.29
C THR A 159 -11.86 -5.22 -1.44
N GLU A 160 -11.15 -4.21 -0.96
CA GLU A 160 -11.67 -3.13 -0.14
C GLU A 160 -11.07 -1.81 -0.61
N ASP A 161 -11.90 -0.91 -1.12
CA ASP A 161 -11.43 0.39 -1.58
C ASP A 161 -10.99 1.27 -0.41
N ALA A 162 -9.95 2.06 -0.63
CA ALA A 162 -9.52 3.09 0.29
C ALA A 162 -10.59 4.17 0.43
N THR A 163 -10.66 4.81 1.59
CA THR A 163 -11.63 5.88 1.85
C THR A 163 -10.98 7.07 2.52
N GLN A 164 -11.46 8.28 2.20
CA GLN A 164 -10.98 9.51 2.79
C GLN A 164 -12.12 10.52 2.98
N SER A 165 -12.10 11.23 4.10
CA SER A 165 -12.91 12.41 4.35
C SER A 165 -12.14 13.67 3.94
N PRO A 166 -12.82 14.74 3.51
CA PRO A 166 -12.16 15.99 3.18
C PRO A 166 -11.51 16.63 4.41
N THR A 167 -10.44 17.39 4.21
CA THR A 167 -9.79 18.21 5.24
C THR A 167 -10.43 19.59 5.35
N SER A 168 -11.75 19.64 5.21
CA SER A 168 -12.58 20.87 5.28
C SER A 168 -14.01 20.50 5.67
N GLY A 169 -14.80 21.49 6.04
CA GLY A 169 -16.19 21.33 6.43
C GLY A 169 -16.40 21.29 7.94
N PRO A 170 -17.69 21.37 8.38
CA PRO A 170 -18.03 21.72 9.77
C PRO A 170 -17.39 20.83 10.83
N LEU A 171 -17.34 19.51 10.61
CA LEU A 171 -16.77 18.60 11.61
C LEU A 171 -15.23 18.70 11.67
N TYR A 172 -14.56 18.81 10.51
CA TYR A 172 -13.10 18.99 10.49
C TYR A 172 -12.68 20.31 11.11
N GLU A 173 -13.37 21.40 10.77
CA GLU A 173 -13.15 22.74 11.31
C GLU A 173 -13.37 22.77 12.83
N ALA A 174 -14.43 22.14 13.34
CA ALA A 174 -14.68 22.02 14.77
C ALA A 174 -13.56 21.25 15.50
N ILE A 175 -12.99 20.21 14.89
CA ILE A 175 -11.84 19.49 15.46
C ILE A 175 -10.63 20.42 15.53
N VAL A 176 -10.34 21.15 14.44
CA VAL A 176 -9.19 22.08 14.39
C VAL A 176 -9.34 23.21 15.40
N GLU A 177 -10.52 23.81 15.51
CA GLU A 177 -10.83 24.89 16.47
C GLU A 177 -10.69 24.39 17.91
N THR A 178 -11.25 23.20 18.20
CA THR A 178 -11.13 22.59 19.53
C THR A 178 -9.65 22.32 19.88
N TYR A 179 -8.88 21.81 18.96
CA TYR A 179 -7.44 21.60 19.19
C TYR A 179 -6.70 22.91 19.45
N ALA A 180 -7.02 23.97 18.69
CA ALA A 180 -6.40 25.28 18.88
C ALA A 180 -6.71 25.91 20.25
N GLU A 181 -7.89 25.62 20.82
CA GLU A 181 -8.26 26.08 22.18
C GLU A 181 -7.37 25.45 23.27
N PHE A 182 -7.09 24.16 23.17
CA PHE A 182 -6.30 23.43 24.17
C PHE A 182 -4.80 23.41 23.88
N PHE A 183 -4.40 23.49 22.61
CA PHE A 183 -3.03 23.35 22.13
C PHE A 183 -2.71 24.41 21.06
N PRO A 184 -2.67 25.71 21.41
CA PRO A 184 -2.58 26.80 20.44
C PRO A 184 -1.30 26.80 19.60
N ASP A 185 -0.24 26.17 20.07
CA ASP A 185 1.06 26.10 19.38
C ASP A 185 1.24 24.80 18.56
N ALA A 186 0.28 23.86 18.66
CA ALA A 186 0.37 22.58 17.96
C ALA A 186 -0.16 22.66 16.53
N ALA A 187 0.52 22.01 15.60
CA ALA A 187 0.01 21.86 14.24
C ALA A 187 -0.99 20.70 14.16
N VAL A 188 -2.14 20.92 13.51
CA VAL A 188 -3.05 19.83 13.15
C VAL A 188 -2.53 19.16 11.88
N VAL A 189 -2.29 17.84 11.95
CA VAL A 189 -1.63 17.06 10.89
C VAL A 189 -2.59 16.02 10.36
N PRO A 190 -3.12 16.17 9.14
CA PRO A 190 -3.95 15.16 8.53
C PRO A 190 -3.11 13.95 8.11
N THR A 191 -3.61 12.74 8.37
CA THR A 191 -2.93 11.50 8.03
C THR A 191 -3.88 10.45 7.44
N LEU A 192 -3.30 9.42 6.79
CA LEU A 192 -4.01 8.20 6.39
C LEU A 192 -3.60 7.06 7.32
N ALA A 193 -4.56 6.29 7.81
CA ALA A 193 -4.26 5.01 8.44
C ALA A 193 -3.73 4.01 7.39
N ALA A 194 -2.67 3.29 7.73
CA ALA A 194 -2.11 2.25 6.86
C ALA A 194 -3.00 1.00 6.76
N GLY A 195 -3.95 0.83 7.69
CA GLY A 195 -4.95 -0.24 7.72
C GLY A 195 -6.36 0.31 7.74
N GLY A 196 -7.35 -0.58 7.62
CA GLY A 196 -8.77 -0.22 7.62
C GLY A 196 -9.33 0.05 9.01
N SER A 197 -10.38 0.86 9.08
CA SER A 197 -11.19 1.14 10.28
C SER A 197 -12.69 1.08 9.96
N ASP A 198 -13.53 1.11 11.00
CA ASP A 198 -15.00 1.15 10.82
C ASP A 198 -15.48 2.48 10.24
N LEU A 199 -14.65 3.53 10.27
CA LEU A 199 -14.97 4.82 9.68
C LEU A 199 -15.21 4.77 8.17
N ARG A 200 -14.68 3.76 7.49
CA ARG A 200 -14.97 3.50 6.06
C ARG A 200 -16.47 3.31 5.79
N ILE A 201 -17.20 2.72 6.74
CA ILE A 201 -18.64 2.50 6.61
C ILE A 201 -19.36 3.85 6.56
N ALA A 202 -19.04 4.76 7.47
CA ALA A 202 -19.60 6.12 7.48
C ALA A 202 -19.26 6.87 6.18
N ARG A 203 -18.00 6.81 5.71
CA ARG A 203 -17.57 7.47 4.48
C ARG A 203 -18.27 6.92 3.24
N ARG A 204 -18.40 5.60 3.12
CA ARG A 204 -19.14 4.94 2.02
C ARG A 204 -20.64 5.25 2.01
N SER A 205 -21.19 5.58 3.16
CA SER A 205 -22.60 6.00 3.30
C SER A 205 -22.82 7.49 3.05
N GLY A 206 -21.83 8.22 2.53
CA GLY A 206 -21.91 9.64 2.23
C GLY A 206 -21.66 10.56 3.44
N GLY A 207 -21.28 10.00 4.58
CA GLY A 207 -20.86 10.74 5.76
C GLY A 207 -19.36 11.06 5.77
N VAL A 208 -18.92 11.72 6.84
CA VAL A 208 -17.51 11.97 7.12
C VAL A 208 -17.10 11.26 8.41
N GLY A 209 -15.82 10.88 8.51
CA GLY A 209 -15.29 10.25 9.71
C GLY A 209 -13.81 10.59 9.88
N TYR A 210 -13.46 11.01 11.09
CA TYR A 210 -12.09 11.36 11.48
C TYR A 210 -11.71 10.57 12.72
N GLY A 211 -10.46 10.07 12.72
CA GLY A 211 -9.84 9.46 13.89
C GLY A 211 -8.86 10.43 14.53
N PHE A 212 -8.87 10.48 15.86
CA PHE A 212 -7.91 11.28 16.64
C PHE A 212 -7.71 10.61 18.00
N ALA A 213 -6.53 10.83 18.60
CA ALA A 213 -6.17 10.33 19.92
C ALA A 213 -5.25 11.37 20.63
#